data_6fc3c041fec20964e3bea5064afc1c85
#
_entry.id   6fc3c041fec20964e3bea5064afc1c85
#
_cell.length_a   1.000
_cell.length_b   1.000
_cell.length_c   1.000
_cell.angle_alpha   90.00
_cell.angle_beta   90.00
_cell.angle_gamma   90.00
#
_symmetry.space_group_name_H-M   'P 1'
#
loop_
_entity.id
_entity.type
_entity.pdbx_description
1 polymer ?
#
loop_
_entity_poly.entity_id
_entity_poly.type
_entity_poly.pdbx_seq_one_letter_code
_entity_poly.pdbx_strand_id
1 'polypeptide(L)'
;MGDLRATAEELRKIIEQFIDAGEVKTAKGFLERWLSVAVAARLQENGIQCSLDDALHTAGLEEDETILAFLTTPTETQDSLRRFLAYMDQLFQAKTPSGEHRQEYQLKLYDDVLLTFWLYVGPFGDVRCVLGHVSSEARPRLPLDLELSGEGVMNWLRKRVIPKNRAFVNEILGTFGLNRNNVKGIIDVCKGLSLNDSYWVVPIGSAGKFSQYNLYENRFSEALALVAYTGVGSTDAAFTTSPELTTNGMLPKAWRFLSDDGVYLYKGGTEGAANAGNEPYAEYYACQVAEAMGLSAVHYDLEYWKGILASKCKLFTDIDTAFVPIGRIVKNGGLQACIDYYKAQGEAFYQQLCSMFVFDAVIYNEDRHFGNFGLLRDNHTGKLIAPAPIFDNGLSLFAHSMPSDWQDMPTYAATRSNPYEISYDALCRKVMGAEQRKQLRRLIGFRFTRHPTINWPEERLLATEQQLARRVEALLGMTG
;
A
#
# COMPACT_ATOMS: atom_id res chain seq x y z
N MET A 1 -28.26 -13.99 10.94
CA MET A 1 -27.66 -15.13 11.68
C MET A 1 -26.18 -15.38 11.30
N GLY A 2 -25.73 -14.97 10.12
CA GLY A 2 -24.33 -15.06 9.69
C GLY A 2 -23.35 -14.29 10.56
N ASP A 3 -23.77 -13.22 11.16
CA ASP A 3 -22.93 -12.21 11.78
C ASP A 3 -22.49 -12.50 13.22
N LEU A 4 -23.32 -13.19 13.97
CA LEU A 4 -23.06 -13.52 15.38
C LEU A 4 -21.81 -14.39 15.58
N ARG A 5 -21.45 -15.23 14.62
CA ARG A 5 -20.30 -16.13 14.73
C ARG A 5 -18.97 -15.45 14.48
N ALA A 6 -18.85 -14.59 13.45
CA ALA A 6 -17.63 -13.80 13.22
C ALA A 6 -17.35 -12.89 14.41
N THR A 7 -18.42 -12.31 14.95
CA THR A 7 -18.35 -11.50 16.15
C THR A 7 -17.92 -12.33 17.36
N ALA A 8 -18.43 -13.55 17.53
CA ALA A 8 -18.01 -14.45 18.59
C ALA A 8 -16.57 -14.94 18.43
N GLU A 9 -16.11 -15.20 17.22
CA GLU A 9 -14.73 -15.65 16.94
C GLU A 9 -13.71 -14.51 17.09
N GLU A 10 -14.08 -13.29 16.70
CA GLU A 10 -13.28 -12.08 16.93
C GLU A 10 -13.25 -11.72 18.42
N LEU A 11 -14.36 -11.86 19.10
CA LEU A 11 -14.48 -11.72 20.56
C LEU A 11 -13.61 -12.75 21.29
N ARG A 12 -13.68 -14.00 20.86
CA ARG A 12 -12.84 -15.07 21.39
C ARG A 12 -11.35 -14.75 21.29
N LYS A 13 -10.86 -14.31 20.13
CA LYS A 13 -9.45 -13.93 19.94
C LYS A 13 -9.04 -12.79 20.85
N ILE A 14 -9.90 -11.80 21.00
CA ILE A 14 -9.62 -10.64 21.85
C ILE A 14 -9.60 -11.06 23.33
N ILE A 15 -10.55 -11.88 23.75
CA ILE A 15 -10.63 -12.40 25.11
C ILE A 15 -9.45 -13.32 25.44
N GLU A 16 -9.06 -14.19 24.50
CA GLU A 16 -7.86 -15.03 24.64
C GLU A 16 -6.59 -14.17 24.80
N GLN A 17 -6.44 -13.09 24.03
CA GLN A 17 -5.34 -12.15 24.20
C GLN A 17 -5.32 -11.47 25.57
N PHE A 18 -6.50 -11.09 26.10
CA PHE A 18 -6.60 -10.51 27.44
C PHE A 18 -6.33 -11.51 28.56
N ILE A 19 -6.74 -12.76 28.40
CA ILE A 19 -6.44 -13.83 29.34
C ILE A 19 -4.94 -14.13 29.38
N ASP A 20 -4.30 -14.21 28.22
CA ASP A 20 -2.86 -14.47 28.08
C ASP A 20 -2.00 -13.29 28.59
N ALA A 21 -2.49 -12.06 28.46
CA ALA A 21 -1.85 -10.86 28.99
C ALA A 21 -2.03 -10.65 30.52
N GLY A 22 -2.85 -11.47 31.19
CA GLY A 22 -3.14 -11.32 32.62
C GLY A 22 -4.00 -10.10 32.99
N GLU A 23 -4.62 -9.44 32.01
CA GLU A 23 -5.39 -8.20 32.18
C GLU A 23 -6.87 -8.41 32.47
N VAL A 24 -7.25 -9.57 32.99
CA VAL A 24 -8.66 -9.95 33.22
C VAL A 24 -9.40 -8.98 34.17
N LYS A 25 -8.69 -8.21 34.99
CA LYS A 25 -9.29 -7.19 35.89
C LYS A 25 -9.89 -5.96 35.15
N THR A 26 -9.44 -5.71 33.92
CA THR A 26 -9.95 -4.61 33.07
C THR A 26 -10.96 -5.10 32.04
N ALA A 27 -11.14 -6.40 31.90
CA ALA A 27 -12.03 -7.02 30.92
C ALA A 27 -13.50 -6.61 31.09
N LYS A 28 -13.97 -6.33 32.33
CA LYS A 28 -15.35 -5.88 32.57
C LYS A 28 -15.66 -4.55 31.90
N GLY A 29 -14.84 -3.54 32.12
CA GLY A 29 -15.03 -2.23 31.51
C GLY A 29 -14.77 -2.23 30.00
N PHE A 30 -13.89 -3.12 29.54
CA PHE A 30 -13.62 -3.33 28.12
C PHE A 30 -14.76 -4.09 27.44
N LEU A 31 -15.28 -5.15 28.04
CA LEU A 31 -16.45 -5.90 27.57
C LEU A 31 -17.69 -5.01 27.49
N GLU A 32 -18.01 -4.27 28.56
CA GLU A 32 -19.17 -3.35 28.57
C GLU A 32 -19.06 -2.26 27.51
N ARG A 33 -17.88 -1.73 27.26
CA ARG A 33 -17.67 -0.61 26.33
C ARG A 33 -17.43 -1.06 24.90
N TRP A 34 -16.75 -2.17 24.70
CA TRP A 34 -16.33 -2.67 23.39
C TRP A 34 -17.35 -3.63 22.77
N LEU A 35 -17.96 -4.49 23.54
CA LEU A 35 -19.04 -5.36 23.09
C LEU A 35 -20.25 -4.56 22.63
N SER A 36 -20.68 -3.58 23.41
CA SER A 36 -21.84 -2.76 23.02
C SER A 36 -21.61 -1.96 21.74
N VAL A 37 -20.41 -1.44 21.53
CA VAL A 37 -20.07 -0.59 20.36
C VAL A 37 -19.70 -1.44 19.14
N ALA A 38 -18.84 -2.43 19.30
CA ALA A 38 -18.35 -3.23 18.18
C ALA A 38 -19.39 -4.24 17.66
N VAL A 39 -20.15 -4.85 18.55
CA VAL A 39 -21.24 -5.78 18.18
C VAL A 39 -22.39 -5.01 17.55
N ALA A 40 -22.82 -3.89 18.15
CA ALA A 40 -23.89 -3.07 17.60
C ALA A 40 -23.50 -2.48 16.24
N ALA A 41 -22.27 -1.98 16.07
CA ALA A 41 -21.76 -1.47 14.78
C ALA A 41 -21.75 -2.58 13.71
N ARG A 42 -21.29 -3.78 14.06
CA ARG A 42 -21.19 -4.91 13.12
C ARG A 42 -22.56 -5.48 12.73
N LEU A 43 -23.50 -5.53 13.68
CA LEU A 43 -24.87 -5.95 13.42
C LEU A 43 -25.60 -4.92 12.55
N GLN A 44 -25.35 -3.64 12.77
CA GLN A 44 -25.92 -2.54 12.00
C GLN A 44 -25.35 -2.47 10.56
N GLU A 45 -24.04 -2.74 10.37
CA GLU A 45 -23.40 -2.86 9.05
C GLU A 45 -24.00 -3.99 8.18
N ASN A 46 -24.55 -5.03 8.80
CA ASN A 46 -25.16 -6.16 8.11
C ASN A 46 -26.71 -6.12 8.11
N GLY A 47 -27.29 -4.98 8.47
CA GLY A 47 -28.73 -4.77 8.43
C GLY A 47 -29.52 -5.54 9.51
N ILE A 48 -28.84 -6.02 10.55
CA ILE A 48 -29.45 -6.73 11.67
C ILE A 48 -29.58 -5.76 12.84
N GLN A 49 -30.81 -5.38 13.17
CA GLN A 49 -31.11 -4.70 14.43
C GLN A 49 -31.23 -5.75 15.54
N CYS A 50 -30.16 -5.94 16.28
CA CYS A 50 -30.10 -6.81 17.43
C CYS A 50 -29.32 -6.08 18.53
N SER A 51 -29.88 -6.08 19.75
CA SER A 51 -29.17 -5.57 20.92
C SER A 51 -28.22 -6.64 21.49
N LEU A 52 -27.30 -6.26 22.36
CA LEU A 52 -26.45 -7.18 23.11
C LEU A 52 -27.34 -8.13 23.96
N ASP A 53 -28.41 -7.58 24.53
CA ASP A 53 -29.40 -8.33 25.34
C ASP A 53 -30.09 -9.40 24.49
N ASP A 54 -30.47 -9.11 23.25
CA ASP A 54 -31.06 -10.08 22.33
C ASP A 54 -30.07 -11.19 21.95
N ALA A 55 -28.78 -10.86 21.84
CA ALA A 55 -27.75 -11.86 21.55
C ALA A 55 -27.48 -12.77 22.74
N LEU A 56 -27.49 -12.24 23.96
CA LEU A 56 -27.37 -13.00 25.20
C LEU A 56 -28.60 -13.86 25.46
N HIS A 57 -29.81 -13.34 25.20
CA HIS A 57 -31.07 -14.06 25.25
C HIS A 57 -31.10 -15.24 24.27
N THR A 58 -30.71 -15.03 23.03
CA THR A 58 -30.62 -16.08 22.01
C THR A 58 -29.60 -17.16 22.37
N ALA A 59 -28.59 -16.82 23.17
CA ALA A 59 -27.59 -17.75 23.68
C ALA A 59 -28.06 -18.51 24.94
N GLY A 60 -29.23 -18.19 25.50
CA GLY A 60 -29.74 -18.80 26.71
C GLY A 60 -28.99 -18.39 27.99
N LEU A 61 -28.35 -17.23 27.98
CA LEU A 61 -27.52 -16.66 29.06
C LEU A 61 -28.29 -15.56 29.81
N GLU A 62 -29.59 -15.70 29.95
CA GLU A 62 -30.50 -14.67 30.46
C GLU A 62 -30.35 -14.37 31.96
N GLU A 63 -29.70 -15.25 32.71
CA GLU A 63 -29.54 -15.06 34.14
C GLU A 63 -28.28 -14.23 34.43
N ASP A 64 -28.51 -12.99 34.74
CA ASP A 64 -27.53 -11.96 35.15
C ASP A 64 -26.45 -12.43 36.12
N GLU A 65 -26.79 -13.38 37.01
CA GLU A 65 -25.89 -13.90 38.03
C GLU A 65 -24.70 -14.68 37.47
N THR A 66 -24.87 -15.37 36.34
CA THR A 66 -23.82 -16.18 35.74
C THR A 66 -22.78 -15.28 35.00
N ILE A 67 -23.27 -14.23 34.37
CA ILE A 67 -22.41 -13.24 33.69
C ILE A 67 -21.72 -12.33 34.72
N LEU A 68 -22.43 -11.95 35.78
CA LEU A 68 -21.87 -11.13 36.86
C LEU A 68 -20.88 -11.89 37.73
N ALA A 69 -21.11 -13.14 38.06
CA ALA A 69 -20.13 -14.03 38.72
C ALA A 69 -18.92 -14.28 37.83
N PHE A 70 -19.14 -14.41 36.53
CA PHE A 70 -18.15 -14.50 35.47
C PHE A 70 -17.21 -13.28 35.41
N LEU A 71 -17.73 -12.08 35.66
CA LEU A 71 -16.98 -10.84 35.59
C LEU A 71 -16.32 -10.40 36.92
N THR A 72 -16.55 -11.12 38.02
CA THR A 72 -16.16 -10.66 39.36
C THR A 72 -15.05 -11.45 40.05
N THR A 73 -14.71 -12.68 39.62
CA THR A 73 -13.67 -13.52 40.23
C THR A 73 -12.61 -13.99 39.22
N PRO A 74 -11.30 -13.68 39.38
CA PRO A 74 -10.30 -13.88 38.31
C PRO A 74 -10.07 -15.31 37.84
N THR A 75 -10.16 -16.30 38.73
CA THR A 75 -9.88 -17.72 38.41
C THR A 75 -11.12 -18.45 37.90
N GLU A 76 -12.26 -18.17 38.48
CA GLU A 76 -13.55 -18.69 38.01
C GLU A 76 -13.98 -18.02 36.72
N THR A 77 -13.52 -16.77 36.49
CA THR A 77 -13.75 -16.02 35.27
C THR A 77 -13.10 -16.70 34.06
N GLN A 78 -11.86 -17.21 34.16
CA GLN A 78 -11.19 -17.88 33.03
C GLN A 78 -11.91 -19.17 32.61
N ASP A 79 -12.32 -19.99 33.57
CA ASP A 79 -13.04 -21.26 33.30
C ASP A 79 -14.47 -21.02 32.82
N SER A 80 -15.13 -20.01 33.34
CA SER A 80 -16.48 -19.61 32.87
C SER A 80 -16.40 -19.03 31.47
N LEU A 81 -15.38 -18.21 31.17
CA LEU A 81 -15.10 -17.65 29.82
C LEU A 81 -14.88 -18.78 28.81
N ARG A 82 -14.04 -19.76 29.15
CA ARG A 82 -13.79 -20.92 28.30
C ARG A 82 -15.05 -21.74 28.07
N ARG A 83 -15.87 -21.90 29.10
CA ARG A 83 -17.18 -22.58 28.98
C ARG A 83 -18.17 -21.81 28.12
N PHE A 84 -18.22 -20.49 28.27
CA PHE A 84 -19.05 -19.61 27.44
C PHE A 84 -18.64 -19.68 25.98
N LEU A 85 -17.34 -19.56 25.70
CA LEU A 85 -16.78 -19.65 24.33
C LEU A 85 -17.04 -21.03 23.71
N ALA A 86 -16.86 -22.11 24.49
CA ALA A 86 -17.14 -23.46 24.03
C ALA A 86 -18.68 -23.68 23.78
N TYR A 87 -19.53 -23.07 24.60
CA TYR A 87 -21.00 -23.10 24.42
C TYR A 87 -21.43 -22.31 23.18
N MET A 88 -20.84 -21.12 22.97
CA MET A 88 -21.07 -20.33 21.77
C MET A 88 -20.60 -21.09 20.51
N ASP A 89 -19.44 -21.74 20.57
CA ASP A 89 -18.93 -22.59 19.49
C ASP A 89 -19.92 -23.75 19.18
N GLN A 90 -20.50 -24.38 20.20
CA GLN A 90 -21.51 -25.46 20.03
C GLN A 90 -22.81 -24.93 19.43
N LEU A 91 -23.31 -23.79 19.90
CA LEU A 91 -24.53 -23.17 19.35
C LEU A 91 -24.36 -22.82 17.87
N PHE A 92 -23.19 -22.33 17.52
CA PHE A 92 -22.89 -21.97 16.14
C PHE A 92 -22.67 -23.19 15.26
N GLN A 93 -22.04 -24.25 15.77
CA GLN A 93 -21.93 -25.53 15.06
C GLN A 93 -23.26 -26.19 14.80
N ALA A 94 -24.19 -26.13 15.78
CA ALA A 94 -25.52 -26.71 15.66
C ALA A 94 -26.47 -25.96 14.71
N LYS A 95 -26.24 -24.67 14.48
CA LYS A 95 -27.08 -23.80 13.62
C LYS A 95 -26.49 -23.50 12.27
N THR A 96 -25.30 -24.04 11.93
CA THR A 96 -24.66 -23.78 10.62
C THR A 96 -25.39 -24.63 9.58
N PRO A 97 -26.04 -23.99 8.56
CA PRO A 97 -26.40 -24.73 7.35
C PRO A 97 -25.11 -25.27 6.73
N SER A 98 -25.11 -26.51 6.30
CA SER A 98 -24.03 -27.17 5.60
C SER A 98 -23.64 -26.35 4.37
N GLY A 99 -22.56 -25.54 4.45
CA GLY A 99 -22.10 -24.75 3.34
C GLY A 99 -21.02 -23.76 3.70
N GLU A 100 -19.82 -24.21 4.13
CA GLU A 100 -18.63 -23.41 3.88
C GLU A 100 -18.50 -23.26 2.38
N HIS A 101 -18.66 -22.06 1.85
CA HIS A 101 -18.36 -21.80 0.45
C HIS A 101 -16.83 -21.84 0.29
N ARG A 102 -16.35 -22.98 -0.22
CA ARG A 102 -14.95 -23.12 -0.59
C ARG A 102 -14.79 -22.96 -2.08
N GLN A 103 -13.76 -22.26 -2.48
CA GLN A 103 -13.40 -22.12 -3.89
C GLN A 103 -11.90 -22.29 -4.05
N GLU A 104 -11.51 -23.09 -5.03
CA GLU A 104 -10.12 -23.27 -5.38
C GLU A 104 -9.68 -22.22 -6.38
N TYR A 105 -8.50 -21.64 -6.14
CA TYR A 105 -7.88 -20.62 -6.97
C TYR A 105 -6.52 -21.07 -7.45
N GLN A 106 -6.10 -20.45 -8.54
CA GLN A 106 -4.76 -20.55 -9.09
C GLN A 106 -4.08 -19.17 -8.99
N LEU A 107 -2.86 -19.13 -8.44
CA LEU A 107 -1.93 -18.06 -8.69
C LEU A 107 -1.18 -18.38 -9.98
N LYS A 108 -1.25 -17.48 -10.93
CA LYS A 108 -0.64 -17.63 -12.25
C LYS A 108 0.34 -16.50 -12.53
N LEU A 109 1.33 -16.80 -13.35
CA LEU A 109 2.17 -15.81 -14.02
C LEU A 109 1.99 -16.05 -15.53
N TYR A 110 1.48 -15.06 -16.23
CA TYR A 110 0.88 -15.27 -17.56
C TYR A 110 -0.16 -16.39 -17.51
N ASP A 111 -0.06 -17.38 -18.36
CA ASP A 111 -0.95 -18.55 -18.35
C ASP A 111 -0.42 -19.74 -17.52
N ASP A 112 0.81 -19.66 -17.01
CA ASP A 112 1.41 -20.70 -16.20
C ASP A 112 0.88 -20.69 -14.77
N VAL A 113 0.42 -21.84 -14.29
CA VAL A 113 -0.01 -22.04 -12.91
C VAL A 113 1.22 -22.23 -12.02
N LEU A 114 1.42 -21.33 -11.05
CA LEU A 114 2.53 -21.40 -10.10
C LEU A 114 2.16 -22.20 -8.86
N LEU A 115 0.96 -21.97 -8.33
CA LEU A 115 0.41 -22.68 -7.18
C LEU A 115 -1.12 -22.64 -7.19
N THR A 116 -1.73 -23.55 -6.41
CA THR A 116 -3.16 -23.52 -6.12
C THR A 116 -3.40 -23.26 -4.63
N PHE A 117 -4.55 -22.75 -4.30
CA PHE A 117 -4.99 -22.55 -2.91
C PHE A 117 -6.52 -22.52 -2.82
N TRP A 118 -7.01 -22.80 -1.63
CA TRP A 118 -8.43 -22.77 -1.33
C TRP A 118 -8.76 -21.54 -0.49
N LEU A 119 -9.78 -20.78 -0.88
CA LEU A 119 -10.41 -19.78 -0.01
C LEU A 119 -11.70 -20.37 0.55
N TYR A 120 -11.78 -20.36 1.85
CA TYR A 120 -12.95 -20.74 2.63
C TYR A 120 -13.59 -19.46 3.13
N VAL A 121 -14.82 -19.22 2.73
CA VAL A 121 -15.61 -18.09 3.25
C VAL A 121 -16.53 -18.65 4.30
N GLY A 122 -16.29 -18.29 5.54
CA GLY A 122 -17.16 -18.60 6.64
C GLY A 122 -18.51 -17.86 6.51
N PRO A 123 -19.53 -18.30 7.26
CA PRO A 123 -20.87 -17.72 7.19
C PRO A 123 -20.93 -16.23 7.59
N PHE A 124 -19.82 -15.67 8.08
CA PHE A 124 -19.68 -14.29 8.57
C PHE A 124 -18.79 -13.43 7.72
N GLY A 125 -18.38 -13.98 6.55
CA GLY A 125 -17.48 -13.29 5.64
C GLY A 125 -16.00 -13.36 6.04
N ASP A 126 -15.66 -14.10 7.12
CA ASP A 126 -14.27 -14.45 7.42
C ASP A 126 -13.69 -15.30 6.30
N VAL A 127 -12.47 -14.98 5.88
CA VAL A 127 -11.82 -15.69 4.79
C VAL A 127 -10.58 -16.38 5.33
N ARG A 128 -10.55 -17.71 5.21
CA ARG A 128 -9.38 -18.54 5.50
C ARG A 128 -8.78 -19.05 4.18
N CYS A 129 -7.46 -19.13 4.14
CA CYS A 129 -6.74 -19.67 3.00
C CYS A 129 -6.00 -20.94 3.40
N VAL A 130 -6.09 -21.95 2.53
CA VAL A 130 -5.30 -23.18 2.65
C VAL A 130 -4.48 -23.34 1.38
N LEU A 131 -3.16 -23.44 1.54
CA LEU A 131 -2.25 -23.67 0.43
C LEU A 131 -2.50 -25.05 -0.16
N GLY A 132 -2.62 -25.12 -1.47
CA GLY A 132 -2.73 -26.36 -2.24
C GLY A 132 -1.40 -26.81 -2.83
N HIS A 133 -1.41 -27.18 -4.09
CA HIS A 133 -0.21 -27.61 -4.80
C HIS A 133 0.70 -26.43 -5.16
N VAL A 134 2.02 -26.61 -5.02
CA VAL A 134 3.03 -25.67 -5.49
C VAL A 134 3.89 -26.37 -6.54
N SER A 135 3.92 -25.82 -7.76
CA SER A 135 4.76 -26.35 -8.82
C SER A 135 6.25 -26.20 -8.45
N SER A 136 6.99 -27.30 -8.51
CA SER A 136 8.45 -27.28 -8.24
C SER A 136 9.21 -26.42 -9.25
N GLU A 137 8.80 -26.44 -10.52
CA GLU A 137 9.40 -25.67 -11.61
C GLU A 137 9.05 -24.16 -11.52
N ALA A 138 7.95 -23.85 -10.86
CA ALA A 138 7.50 -22.48 -10.68
C ALA A 138 8.23 -21.73 -9.54
N ARG A 139 8.91 -22.42 -8.63
CA ARG A 139 9.54 -21.83 -7.45
C ARG A 139 10.39 -20.59 -7.74
N PRO A 140 11.28 -20.53 -8.75
CA PRO A 140 12.08 -19.36 -9.07
C PRO A 140 11.24 -18.15 -9.51
N ARG A 141 10.03 -18.40 -10.04
CA ARG A 141 9.13 -17.37 -10.57
C ARG A 141 8.03 -16.96 -9.60
N LEU A 142 7.96 -17.55 -8.41
CA LEU A 142 7.02 -17.10 -7.37
C LEU A 142 7.30 -15.65 -6.95
N PRO A 143 6.28 -14.91 -6.48
CA PRO A 143 6.52 -13.60 -5.87
C PRO A 143 7.54 -13.70 -4.73
N LEU A 144 8.51 -12.78 -4.69
CA LEU A 144 9.60 -12.81 -3.72
C LEU A 144 9.13 -12.63 -2.26
N ASP A 145 7.98 -12.00 -2.06
CA ASP A 145 7.39 -11.77 -0.74
C ASP A 145 6.30 -12.79 -0.36
N LEU A 146 6.09 -13.82 -1.18
CA LEU A 146 5.10 -14.86 -0.93
C LEU A 146 5.67 -15.95 -0.03
N GLU A 147 5.12 -16.07 1.17
CA GLU A 147 5.38 -17.21 2.04
C GLU A 147 4.48 -18.38 1.64
N LEU A 148 5.07 -19.58 1.53
CA LEU A 148 4.36 -20.80 1.12
C LEU A 148 3.56 -21.42 2.28
N SER A 149 2.54 -20.69 2.71
CA SER A 149 1.56 -21.11 3.72
C SER A 149 0.21 -20.50 3.38
N GLY A 150 -0.88 -20.98 3.96
CA GLY A 150 -2.20 -20.40 3.77
C GLY A 150 -2.23 -18.93 4.23
N GLU A 151 -1.63 -18.63 5.38
CA GLU A 151 -1.51 -17.26 5.87
C GLU A 151 -0.64 -16.38 4.95
N GLY A 152 0.50 -16.91 4.48
CA GLY A 152 1.37 -16.23 3.54
C GLY A 152 0.67 -15.84 2.25
N VAL A 153 -0.12 -16.76 1.66
CA VAL A 153 -0.95 -16.48 0.48
C VAL A 153 -1.99 -15.41 0.80
N MET A 154 -2.67 -15.51 1.95
CA MET A 154 -3.68 -14.53 2.35
C MET A 154 -3.07 -13.13 2.57
N ASN A 155 -1.89 -13.05 3.18
CA ASN A 155 -1.15 -11.80 3.36
C ASN A 155 -0.68 -11.21 2.03
N TRP A 156 -0.27 -12.05 1.07
CA TRP A 156 0.07 -11.62 -0.27
C TRP A 156 -1.16 -11.07 -1.01
N LEU A 157 -2.32 -11.74 -0.93
CA LEU A 157 -3.59 -11.27 -1.51
C LEU A 157 -4.03 -9.91 -0.93
N ARG A 158 -3.90 -9.72 0.40
CA ARG A 158 -4.21 -8.44 1.06
C ARG A 158 -3.36 -7.27 0.55
N LYS A 159 -2.14 -7.54 0.12
CA LYS A 159 -1.26 -6.52 -0.50
C LYS A 159 -1.62 -6.23 -1.97
N ARG A 160 -2.52 -6.99 -2.56
CA ARG A 160 -2.98 -6.86 -3.94
C ARG A 160 -4.41 -6.34 -4.04
N VAL A 161 -4.86 -5.69 -3.01
CA VAL A 161 -6.13 -4.95 -3.00
C VAL A 161 -5.86 -3.50 -2.62
N ILE A 162 -6.78 -2.63 -2.99
CA ILE A 162 -6.70 -1.21 -2.71
C ILE A 162 -6.49 -0.93 -1.20
N PRO A 163 -5.52 -0.06 -0.82
CA PRO A 163 -5.29 0.28 0.58
C PRO A 163 -6.50 0.98 1.21
N LYS A 164 -6.78 0.64 2.48
CA LYS A 164 -7.92 1.20 3.21
C LYS A 164 -7.88 2.71 3.41
N ASN A 165 -6.71 3.32 3.35
CA ASN A 165 -6.45 4.75 3.53
C ASN A 165 -6.24 5.51 2.21
N ARG A 166 -6.48 4.87 1.06
CA ARG A 166 -6.44 5.57 -0.24
C ARG A 166 -7.59 6.56 -0.35
N ALA A 167 -7.33 7.72 -0.97
CA ALA A 167 -8.38 8.65 -1.33
C ALA A 167 -9.48 7.95 -2.16
N PHE A 168 -10.72 8.27 -1.87
CA PHE A 168 -11.92 7.77 -2.55
C PHE A 168 -12.07 6.24 -2.59
N VAL A 169 -11.46 5.53 -1.62
CA VAL A 169 -11.54 4.06 -1.57
C VAL A 169 -12.97 3.52 -1.48
N ASN A 170 -13.85 4.20 -0.75
CA ASN A 170 -15.25 3.78 -0.62
C ASN A 170 -16.02 3.99 -1.92
N GLU A 171 -15.77 5.10 -2.60
CA GLU A 171 -16.36 5.46 -3.89
C GLU A 171 -15.93 4.46 -4.96
N ILE A 172 -14.62 4.13 -5.01
CA ILE A 172 -14.07 3.13 -5.92
C ILE A 172 -14.71 1.76 -5.68
N LEU A 173 -14.72 1.28 -4.44
CA LEU A 173 -15.28 -0.04 -4.09
C LEU A 173 -16.80 -0.07 -4.20
N GLY A 174 -17.47 1.04 -3.88
CA GLY A 174 -18.93 1.18 -3.99
C GLY A 174 -19.43 0.98 -5.43
N THR A 175 -18.64 1.34 -6.45
CA THR A 175 -18.94 1.08 -7.87
C THR A 175 -19.15 -0.41 -8.15
N PHE A 176 -18.53 -1.30 -7.36
CA PHE A 176 -18.63 -2.76 -7.47
C PHE A 176 -19.54 -3.40 -6.40
N GLY A 177 -20.21 -2.61 -5.57
CA GLY A 177 -20.94 -3.12 -4.42
C GLY A 177 -20.04 -3.77 -3.35
N LEU A 178 -18.77 -3.39 -3.29
CA LEU A 178 -17.76 -3.94 -2.39
C LEU A 178 -17.44 -2.96 -1.26
N ASN A 179 -16.85 -3.51 -0.19
CA ASN A 179 -16.29 -2.72 0.91
C ASN A 179 -14.83 -3.11 1.18
N ARG A 180 -14.13 -2.30 1.99
CA ARG A 180 -12.69 -2.44 2.29
C ARG A 180 -12.27 -3.72 2.97
N ASN A 181 -13.22 -4.49 3.53
CA ASN A 181 -12.94 -5.72 4.25
C ASN A 181 -13.16 -6.96 3.37
N ASN A 182 -13.82 -6.82 2.23
CA ASN A 182 -14.12 -7.94 1.33
C ASN A 182 -12.95 -8.24 0.37
N VAL A 183 -11.82 -8.71 0.92
CA VAL A 183 -10.62 -9.04 0.13
C VAL A 183 -10.93 -10.04 -0.98
N LYS A 184 -11.72 -11.11 -0.69
CA LYS A 184 -12.11 -12.10 -1.70
C LYS A 184 -12.90 -11.45 -2.84
N GLY A 185 -13.92 -10.67 -2.53
CA GLY A 185 -14.73 -9.99 -3.55
C GLY A 185 -13.90 -9.04 -4.41
N ILE A 186 -12.96 -8.30 -3.80
CA ILE A 186 -12.05 -7.42 -4.55
C ILE A 186 -11.17 -8.26 -5.49
N ILE A 187 -10.59 -9.37 -5.02
CA ILE A 187 -9.76 -10.27 -5.83
C ILE A 187 -10.59 -10.91 -6.97
N ASP A 188 -11.82 -11.31 -6.72
CA ASP A 188 -12.71 -11.88 -7.77
C ASP A 188 -12.95 -10.89 -8.91
N VAL A 189 -13.08 -9.59 -8.59
CA VAL A 189 -13.24 -8.52 -9.59
C VAL A 189 -11.91 -8.21 -10.27
N CYS A 190 -10.87 -7.83 -9.51
CA CYS A 190 -9.61 -7.35 -10.08
C CYS A 190 -8.65 -8.48 -10.48
N LYS A 191 -8.96 -9.74 -10.15
CA LYS A 191 -8.08 -10.92 -10.36
C LYS A 191 -6.68 -10.75 -9.75
N GLY A 192 -6.53 -9.86 -8.78
CA GLY A 192 -5.25 -9.48 -8.21
C GLY A 192 -4.26 -8.89 -9.23
N LEU A 193 -4.71 -8.45 -10.39
CA LEU A 193 -3.88 -7.83 -11.42
C LEU A 193 -3.31 -6.50 -10.93
N SER A 194 -2.07 -6.22 -11.29
CA SER A 194 -1.35 -4.99 -10.90
C SER A 194 -0.47 -4.52 -12.05
N LEU A 195 -0.24 -3.22 -12.14
CA LEU A 195 0.77 -2.65 -13.03
C LEU A 195 2.21 -2.78 -12.51
N ASN A 196 2.41 -3.48 -11.39
CA ASN A 196 3.75 -3.77 -10.87
C ASN A 196 4.33 -5.10 -11.36
N ASP A 197 3.49 -6.01 -11.85
CA ASP A 197 3.89 -7.35 -12.27
C ASP A 197 2.81 -8.05 -13.11
N SER A 198 3.10 -9.26 -13.60
CA SER A 198 2.19 -10.07 -14.42
C SER A 198 1.55 -11.24 -13.66
N TYR A 199 1.53 -11.20 -12.34
CA TYR A 199 0.78 -12.17 -11.55
C TYR A 199 -0.71 -11.89 -11.55
N TRP A 200 -1.51 -12.96 -11.54
CA TRP A 200 -2.95 -12.86 -11.37
C TRP A 200 -3.54 -14.10 -10.70
N VAL A 201 -4.76 -13.94 -10.19
CA VAL A 201 -5.46 -14.96 -9.40
C VAL A 201 -6.83 -15.22 -10.02
N VAL A 202 -7.12 -16.47 -10.31
CA VAL A 202 -8.40 -16.88 -10.87
C VAL A 202 -8.91 -18.16 -10.23
N PRO A 203 -10.23 -18.34 -10.10
CA PRO A 203 -10.81 -19.61 -9.73
C PRO A 203 -10.40 -20.71 -10.72
N ILE A 204 -10.23 -21.95 -10.25
CA ILE A 204 -10.03 -23.10 -11.13
C ILE A 204 -11.24 -23.22 -12.07
N GLY A 205 -10.97 -23.55 -13.33
CA GLY A 205 -11.98 -23.65 -14.38
C GLY A 205 -12.42 -22.31 -14.98
N SER A 206 -11.85 -21.19 -14.53
CA SER A 206 -12.09 -19.90 -15.17
C SER A 206 -11.59 -19.94 -16.62
N ALA A 207 -12.47 -19.54 -17.53
CA ALA A 207 -12.11 -19.35 -18.94
C ALA A 207 -11.29 -18.07 -19.12
N GLY A 208 -10.43 -18.05 -20.12
CA GLY A 208 -9.67 -16.89 -20.55
C GLY A 208 -8.17 -16.99 -20.26
N LYS A 209 -7.43 -16.24 -21.05
CA LYS A 209 -5.97 -16.14 -21.01
C LYS A 209 -5.53 -14.81 -20.41
N PHE A 210 -4.31 -14.75 -19.90
CA PHE A 210 -3.71 -13.54 -19.36
C PHE A 210 -3.77 -12.36 -20.34
N SER A 211 -3.55 -12.61 -21.63
CA SER A 211 -3.63 -11.59 -22.69
C SER A 211 -4.98 -10.88 -22.77
N GLN A 212 -6.07 -11.49 -22.29
CA GLN A 212 -7.41 -10.91 -22.32
C GLN A 212 -7.70 -10.00 -21.12
N TYR A 213 -6.88 -10.07 -20.05
CA TYR A 213 -7.16 -9.38 -18.78
C TYR A 213 -6.02 -8.48 -18.31
N ASN A 214 -4.77 -8.69 -18.77
CA ASN A 214 -3.64 -7.93 -18.27
C ASN A 214 -3.84 -6.42 -18.44
N LEU A 215 -3.26 -5.64 -17.53
CA LEU A 215 -3.42 -4.20 -17.48
C LEU A 215 -2.44 -3.42 -18.37
N TYR A 216 -1.53 -4.12 -19.05
CA TYR A 216 -0.53 -3.51 -19.94
C TYR A 216 -1.06 -3.32 -21.36
N GLU A 217 -1.82 -4.29 -21.85
CA GLU A 217 -2.31 -4.34 -23.23
C GLU A 217 -3.81 -4.05 -23.35
N ASN A 218 -4.57 -4.23 -22.25
CA ASN A 218 -6.00 -4.02 -22.26
C ASN A 218 -6.37 -2.66 -21.68
N ARG A 219 -7.30 -1.97 -22.34
CA ARG A 219 -7.85 -0.71 -21.84
C ARG A 219 -8.65 -0.97 -20.57
N PHE A 220 -8.50 -0.11 -19.60
CA PHE A 220 -9.28 -0.10 -18.36
C PHE A 220 -10.25 1.08 -18.31
N SER A 221 -11.20 1.02 -17.37
CA SER A 221 -12.32 1.95 -17.28
C SER A 221 -11.88 3.39 -17.00
N GLU A 222 -12.12 4.30 -17.94
CA GLU A 222 -11.94 5.75 -17.72
C GLU A 222 -12.93 6.29 -16.67
N ALA A 223 -14.13 5.69 -16.56
CA ALA A 223 -15.11 6.08 -15.55
C ALA A 223 -14.57 5.79 -14.15
N LEU A 224 -13.96 4.61 -13.93
CA LEU A 224 -13.36 4.27 -12.65
C LEU A 224 -12.10 5.11 -12.36
N ALA A 225 -11.30 5.42 -13.37
CA ALA A 225 -10.19 6.35 -13.26
C ALA A 225 -10.66 7.74 -12.80
N LEU A 226 -11.80 8.21 -13.31
CA LEU A 226 -12.42 9.45 -12.87
C LEU A 226 -12.84 9.40 -11.39
N VAL A 227 -13.53 8.33 -10.96
CA VAL A 227 -13.90 8.14 -9.54
C VAL A 227 -12.66 8.15 -8.66
N ALA A 228 -11.61 7.43 -9.06
CA ALA A 228 -10.37 7.30 -8.30
C ALA A 228 -9.58 8.63 -8.17
N TYR A 229 -9.81 9.57 -9.07
CA TYR A 229 -9.14 10.86 -9.10
C TYR A 229 -9.96 12.02 -8.50
N THR A 230 -11.27 11.98 -8.65
CA THR A 230 -12.14 13.10 -8.26
C THR A 230 -13.12 12.77 -7.13
N GLY A 231 -13.29 11.50 -6.78
CA GLY A 231 -14.33 11.03 -5.87
C GLY A 231 -15.76 11.09 -6.46
N VAL A 232 -15.92 11.60 -7.69
CA VAL A 232 -17.22 11.72 -8.33
C VAL A 232 -17.42 10.58 -9.32
N GLY A 233 -18.45 9.77 -9.10
CA GLY A 233 -18.74 8.57 -9.90
C GLY A 233 -20.04 8.63 -10.68
N SER A 234 -20.10 7.84 -11.75
CA SER A 234 -21.30 7.45 -12.48
C SER A 234 -21.57 5.97 -12.24
N THR A 235 -22.82 5.60 -12.05
CA THR A 235 -23.25 4.23 -11.76
C THR A 235 -23.23 3.30 -12.99
N ASP A 236 -22.89 3.79 -14.18
CA ASP A 236 -23.03 3.06 -15.44
C ASP A 236 -21.71 2.46 -15.98
N ALA A 237 -20.76 2.15 -15.14
CA ALA A 237 -19.49 1.56 -15.57
C ALA A 237 -19.66 0.08 -15.96
N ALA A 238 -19.49 -0.24 -17.24
CA ALA A 238 -19.26 -1.62 -17.68
C ALA A 238 -17.95 -2.13 -17.06
N PHE A 239 -18.05 -3.19 -16.25
CA PHE A 239 -16.96 -3.65 -15.41
C PHE A 239 -15.90 -4.41 -16.18
N THR A 240 -14.77 -3.76 -16.39
CA THR A 240 -13.50 -4.40 -16.79
C THR A 240 -12.53 -4.38 -15.62
N THR A 241 -11.53 -5.25 -15.64
CA THR A 241 -10.41 -5.19 -14.70
C THR A 241 -9.77 -3.80 -14.74
N SER A 242 -9.43 -3.25 -13.57
CA SER A 242 -8.86 -1.91 -13.47
C SER A 242 -7.71 -1.86 -12.48
N PRO A 243 -6.62 -1.12 -12.77
CA PRO A 243 -5.51 -0.94 -11.84
C PRO A 243 -5.92 -0.18 -10.56
N GLU A 244 -7.04 0.54 -10.57
CA GLU A 244 -7.52 1.33 -9.43
C GLU A 244 -7.82 0.48 -8.20
N LEU A 245 -8.19 -0.79 -8.39
CA LEU A 245 -8.47 -1.75 -7.32
C LEU A 245 -7.21 -2.30 -6.63
N THR A 246 -6.02 -2.02 -7.17
CA THR A 246 -4.74 -2.56 -6.67
C THR A 246 -3.65 -1.51 -6.50
N THR A 247 -3.92 -0.25 -6.86
CA THR A 247 -2.94 0.85 -6.79
C THR A 247 -2.73 1.34 -5.37
N ASN A 248 -1.48 1.37 -4.93
CA ASN A 248 -1.06 1.82 -3.61
C ASN A 248 -0.96 3.34 -3.48
N GLY A 249 -0.79 3.83 -2.24
CA GLY A 249 -0.59 5.22 -1.88
C GLY A 249 -1.89 5.96 -1.52
N MET A 250 -1.79 7.06 -0.79
CA MET A 250 -2.93 7.75 -0.16
C MET A 250 -3.57 8.83 -1.03
N LEU A 251 -2.79 9.56 -1.83
CA LEU A 251 -3.26 10.71 -2.62
C LEU A 251 -4.25 10.32 -3.71
N PRO A 252 -5.10 11.24 -4.17
CA PRO A 252 -5.89 11.08 -5.38
C PRO A 252 -5.00 10.72 -6.55
N LYS A 253 -5.31 9.64 -7.24
CA LYS A 253 -4.54 9.19 -8.41
C LYS A 253 -5.36 8.32 -9.31
N ALA A 254 -5.03 8.33 -10.59
CA ALA A 254 -5.64 7.46 -11.57
C ALA A 254 -4.64 7.03 -12.64
N TRP A 255 -4.79 5.80 -13.09
CA TRP A 255 -4.12 5.30 -14.27
C TRP A 255 -4.97 5.56 -15.51
N ARG A 256 -4.31 6.04 -16.55
CA ARG A 256 -4.96 6.32 -17.83
C ARG A 256 -4.21 5.65 -18.96
N PHE A 257 -4.95 5.03 -19.86
CA PHE A 257 -4.43 4.48 -21.10
C PHE A 257 -4.56 5.54 -22.19
N LEU A 258 -3.45 6.22 -22.55
CA LEU A 258 -3.43 7.22 -23.61
C LEU A 258 -3.13 6.52 -24.93
N SER A 259 -4.09 6.52 -25.85
CA SER A 259 -4.24 5.67 -27.02
C SER A 259 -2.97 5.18 -27.73
N ASP A 260 -2.03 6.04 -28.06
CA ASP A 260 -0.83 5.66 -28.82
C ASP A 260 0.46 5.81 -28.02
N ASP A 261 0.37 6.24 -26.76
CA ASP A 261 1.52 6.60 -25.93
C ASP A 261 1.69 5.69 -24.70
N GLY A 262 0.69 4.86 -24.40
CA GLY A 262 0.73 3.85 -23.33
C GLY A 262 0.03 4.27 -22.04
N VAL A 263 0.49 3.69 -20.91
CA VAL A 263 -0.12 3.84 -19.60
C VAL A 263 0.58 4.95 -18.82
N TYR A 264 -0.22 5.88 -18.28
CA TYR A 264 0.24 7.01 -17.48
C TYR A 264 -0.43 7.06 -16.12
N LEU A 265 0.33 7.37 -15.08
CA LEU A 265 -0.18 7.73 -13.76
C LEU A 265 -0.42 9.25 -13.69
N TYR A 266 -1.61 9.64 -13.32
CA TYR A 266 -1.97 10.99 -12.91
C TYR A 266 -2.11 11.00 -11.38
N LYS A 267 -1.34 11.83 -10.71
CA LYS A 267 -1.29 11.92 -9.25
C LYS A 267 -1.56 13.36 -8.83
N GLY A 268 -2.64 13.57 -8.10
CA GLY A 268 -2.99 14.86 -7.51
C GLY A 268 -2.19 15.13 -6.25
N GLY A 269 -2.37 16.32 -5.70
CA GLY A 269 -1.79 16.71 -4.41
C GLY A 269 -2.77 16.51 -3.25
N THR A 270 -2.31 16.84 -2.04
CA THR A 270 -3.14 16.95 -0.84
C THR A 270 -4.12 18.10 -0.96
N GLU A 271 -5.18 18.07 -0.13
CA GLU A 271 -6.22 19.09 -0.08
C GLU A 271 -6.44 19.56 1.37
N GLY A 272 -7.11 20.70 1.53
CA GLY A 272 -7.64 21.16 2.81
C GLY A 272 -6.69 22.00 3.68
N ALA A 273 -5.45 22.26 3.27
CA ALA A 273 -4.51 23.14 3.98
C ALA A 273 -3.95 24.23 3.03
N ALA A 274 -3.51 25.34 3.58
CA ALA A 274 -2.98 26.47 2.80
C ALA A 274 -1.71 26.13 2.01
N ASN A 275 -0.96 25.12 2.43
CA ASN A 275 0.24 24.60 1.78
C ASN A 275 0.02 23.26 1.07
N ALA A 276 -1.22 22.85 0.88
CA ALA A 276 -1.60 21.63 0.17
C ALA A 276 -1.46 21.78 -1.36
N GLY A 277 -1.51 20.65 -2.08
CA GLY A 277 -1.54 20.62 -3.55
C GLY A 277 -0.21 20.87 -4.23
N ASN A 278 0.90 20.83 -3.49
CA ASN A 278 2.23 21.12 -4.02
C ASN A 278 3.02 19.90 -4.49
N GLU A 279 2.55 18.70 -4.17
CA GLU A 279 3.23 17.44 -4.52
C GLU A 279 3.42 17.27 -6.03
N PRO A 280 2.46 17.60 -6.92
CA PRO A 280 2.68 17.53 -8.36
C PRO A 280 3.84 18.38 -8.84
N TYR A 281 3.97 19.59 -8.33
CA TYR A 281 5.10 20.47 -8.66
C TYR A 281 6.44 19.89 -8.17
N ALA A 282 6.45 19.34 -6.94
CA ALA A 282 7.64 18.73 -6.37
C ALA A 282 8.13 17.56 -7.24
N GLU A 283 7.23 16.70 -7.72
CA GLU A 283 7.56 15.63 -8.69
C GLU A 283 8.20 16.19 -9.96
N TYR A 284 7.59 17.20 -10.56
CA TYR A 284 8.06 17.81 -11.80
C TYR A 284 9.43 18.47 -11.67
N TYR A 285 9.67 19.22 -10.59
CA TYR A 285 10.95 19.87 -10.38
C TYR A 285 12.04 18.92 -9.86
N ALA A 286 11.68 17.91 -9.05
CA ALA A 286 12.65 16.92 -8.60
C ALA A 286 13.17 16.05 -9.73
N CYS A 287 12.36 15.69 -10.74
CA CYS A 287 12.86 14.91 -11.86
C CYS A 287 13.90 15.68 -12.67
N GLN A 288 13.83 17.00 -12.78
CA GLN A 288 14.86 17.82 -13.45
C GLN A 288 16.20 17.78 -12.70
N VAL A 289 16.17 17.76 -11.36
CA VAL A 289 17.39 17.58 -10.55
C VAL A 289 18.00 16.21 -10.82
N ALA A 290 17.18 15.14 -10.84
CA ALA A 290 17.62 13.79 -11.14
C ALA A 290 18.25 13.70 -12.56
N GLU A 291 17.60 14.29 -13.55
CA GLU A 291 18.12 14.36 -14.94
C GLU A 291 19.46 15.10 -15.01
N ALA A 292 19.56 16.26 -14.36
CA ALA A 292 20.80 17.03 -14.30
C ALA A 292 21.95 16.26 -13.64
N MET A 293 21.66 15.48 -12.59
CA MET A 293 22.61 14.55 -11.97
C MET A 293 22.95 13.36 -12.89
N GLY A 294 22.13 13.08 -13.91
CA GLY A 294 22.26 11.93 -14.79
C GLY A 294 21.84 10.62 -14.14
N LEU A 295 20.80 10.66 -13.31
CA LEU A 295 20.24 9.51 -12.63
C LEU A 295 19.15 8.83 -13.47
N SER A 296 18.98 7.53 -13.26
CA SER A 296 17.81 6.81 -13.77
C SER A 296 16.60 7.18 -12.93
N ALA A 297 15.73 8.03 -13.44
CA ALA A 297 14.53 8.50 -12.76
C ALA A 297 13.33 8.54 -13.72
N VAL A 298 12.14 8.43 -13.16
CA VAL A 298 10.90 8.62 -13.89
C VAL A 298 10.77 10.10 -14.25
N HIS A 299 10.44 10.37 -15.52
CA HIS A 299 10.14 11.72 -15.99
C HIS A 299 8.70 12.10 -15.62
N TYR A 300 8.54 13.30 -15.08
CA TYR A 300 7.23 13.86 -14.72
C TYR A 300 6.94 15.13 -15.51
N ASP A 301 5.67 15.27 -15.90
CA ASP A 301 5.10 16.48 -16.49
C ASP A 301 3.94 16.99 -15.65
N LEU A 302 3.47 18.20 -15.87
CA LEU A 302 2.33 18.80 -15.20
C LEU A 302 1.15 18.95 -16.17
N GLU A 303 -0.01 18.52 -15.73
CA GLU A 303 -1.26 18.63 -16.51
C GLU A 303 -2.45 18.87 -15.60
N TYR A 304 -3.40 19.70 -16.04
CA TYR A 304 -4.73 19.75 -15.43
C TYR A 304 -5.63 18.67 -16.02
N TRP A 305 -6.04 17.72 -15.19
CA TRP A 305 -7.05 16.76 -15.58
C TRP A 305 -8.31 16.96 -14.75
N LYS A 306 -9.46 17.20 -15.43
CA LYS A 306 -10.74 17.50 -14.78
C LYS A 306 -10.69 18.70 -13.82
N GLY A 307 -9.85 19.69 -14.12
CA GLY A 307 -9.66 20.87 -13.28
C GLY A 307 -8.75 20.70 -12.07
N ILE A 308 -8.24 19.49 -11.83
CA ILE A 308 -7.31 19.19 -10.73
C ILE A 308 -5.89 19.07 -11.29
N LEU A 309 -4.93 19.74 -10.67
CA LEU A 309 -3.52 19.65 -11.03
C LEU A 309 -2.99 18.23 -10.75
N ALA A 310 -2.32 17.66 -11.72
CA ALA A 310 -1.64 16.38 -11.61
C ALA A 310 -0.16 16.47 -11.99
N SER A 311 0.68 15.70 -11.31
CA SER A 311 1.91 15.16 -11.91
C SER A 311 1.53 13.98 -12.78
N LYS A 312 2.10 13.93 -13.97
CA LYS A 312 1.86 12.90 -14.97
C LYS A 312 3.17 12.20 -15.30
N CYS A 313 3.20 10.88 -15.17
CA CYS A 313 4.37 10.09 -15.52
C CYS A 313 3.98 8.81 -16.25
N LYS A 314 4.88 8.36 -17.14
CA LYS A 314 4.71 7.10 -17.86
C LYS A 314 5.02 5.92 -16.94
N LEU A 315 4.27 4.83 -17.10
CA LEU A 315 4.54 3.56 -16.44
C LEU A 315 5.94 3.07 -16.82
N PHE A 316 6.75 2.67 -15.83
CA PHE A 316 8.12 2.18 -16.04
C PHE A 316 8.25 0.65 -15.99
N THR A 317 7.17 -0.04 -15.68
CA THR A 317 7.05 -1.50 -15.79
C THR A 317 6.38 -1.87 -17.10
N ASP A 318 6.50 -3.12 -17.48
CA ASP A 318 5.82 -3.70 -18.64
C ASP A 318 5.40 -5.14 -18.34
N ILE A 319 4.87 -5.82 -19.34
CA ILE A 319 4.38 -7.20 -19.20
C ILE A 319 5.48 -8.17 -18.77
N ASP A 320 6.73 -7.91 -19.16
CA ASP A 320 7.89 -8.78 -18.93
C ASP A 320 8.73 -8.34 -17.73
N THR A 321 8.58 -7.09 -17.30
CA THR A 321 9.39 -6.46 -16.24
C THR A 321 8.53 -6.05 -15.06
N ALA A 322 8.74 -6.69 -13.92
CA ALA A 322 8.06 -6.37 -12.66
C ALA A 322 8.86 -5.37 -11.82
N PHE A 323 8.14 -4.55 -11.05
CA PHE A 323 8.70 -3.77 -9.96
C PHE A 323 8.46 -4.46 -8.61
N VAL A 324 9.53 -4.65 -7.85
CA VAL A 324 9.48 -5.21 -6.49
C VAL A 324 9.97 -4.17 -5.50
N PRO A 325 9.10 -3.55 -4.69
CA PRO A 325 9.51 -2.64 -3.62
C PRO A 325 10.48 -3.32 -2.66
N ILE A 326 11.52 -2.61 -2.23
CA ILE A 326 12.54 -3.21 -1.35
C ILE A 326 11.95 -3.66 -0.01
N GLY A 327 10.94 -2.98 0.51
CA GLY A 327 10.23 -3.37 1.73
C GLY A 327 9.47 -4.70 1.65
N ARG A 328 9.26 -5.25 0.46
CA ARG A 328 8.73 -6.60 0.26
C ARG A 328 9.80 -7.66 0.37
N ILE A 329 11.05 -7.31 0.14
CA ILE A 329 12.22 -8.21 0.17
C ILE A 329 12.90 -8.13 1.53
N VAL A 330 13.25 -6.92 1.97
CA VAL A 330 13.93 -6.66 3.24
C VAL A 330 12.88 -6.32 4.30
N LYS A 331 12.42 -7.33 5.02
CA LYS A 331 11.37 -7.19 6.04
C LYS A 331 11.89 -6.68 7.39
N ASN A 332 13.16 -6.95 7.70
CA ASN A 332 13.79 -6.65 9.00
C ASN A 332 15.17 -6.04 8.80
N GLY A 333 15.72 -5.38 9.83
CA GLY A 333 17.08 -4.84 9.84
C GLY A 333 17.21 -3.43 9.23
N GLY A 334 16.10 -2.79 8.84
CA GLY A 334 16.04 -1.39 8.47
C GLY A 334 16.97 -1.00 7.31
N LEU A 335 17.46 0.25 7.37
CA LEU A 335 18.30 0.84 6.32
C LEU A 335 19.60 0.05 6.07
N GLN A 336 20.22 -0.49 7.12
CA GLN A 336 21.48 -1.22 6.96
C GLN A 336 21.28 -2.51 6.17
N ALA A 337 20.24 -3.27 6.49
CA ALA A 337 19.91 -4.50 5.76
C ALA A 337 19.55 -4.21 4.29
N CYS A 338 18.91 -3.09 4.02
CA CYS A 338 18.64 -2.63 2.66
C CYS A 338 19.96 -2.35 1.90
N ILE A 339 20.89 -1.61 2.48
CA ILE A 339 22.21 -1.32 1.89
C ILE A 339 22.97 -2.63 1.60
N ASP A 340 22.99 -3.55 2.56
CA ASP A 340 23.68 -4.83 2.41
C ASP A 340 23.06 -5.71 1.34
N TYR A 341 21.72 -5.68 1.24
CA TYR A 341 21.01 -6.37 0.18
C TYR A 341 21.40 -5.86 -1.22
N TYR A 342 21.41 -4.52 -1.42
CA TYR A 342 21.82 -3.93 -2.71
C TYR A 342 23.28 -4.24 -3.04
N LYS A 343 24.19 -4.22 -2.05
CA LYS A 343 25.60 -4.63 -2.24
C LYS A 343 25.69 -6.09 -2.72
N ALA A 344 24.88 -6.98 -2.13
CA ALA A 344 24.84 -8.39 -2.51
C ALA A 344 24.35 -8.63 -3.95
N GLN A 345 23.53 -7.71 -4.50
CA GLN A 345 23.11 -7.78 -5.92
C GLN A 345 24.20 -7.32 -6.87
N GLY A 346 25.23 -6.59 -6.42
CA GLY A 346 26.35 -6.15 -7.21
C GLY A 346 26.56 -4.63 -7.18
N GLU A 347 27.73 -4.22 -7.68
CA GLU A 347 28.19 -2.83 -7.60
C GLU A 347 27.24 -1.84 -8.30
N ALA A 348 26.69 -2.17 -9.46
CA ALA A 348 25.77 -1.30 -10.17
C ALA A 348 24.49 -1.03 -9.36
N PHE A 349 23.98 -2.03 -8.65
CA PHE A 349 22.82 -1.90 -7.77
C PHE A 349 23.14 -1.00 -6.58
N TYR A 350 24.27 -1.23 -5.96
CA TYR A 350 24.72 -0.43 -4.81
C TYR A 350 24.97 1.03 -5.19
N GLN A 351 25.62 1.30 -6.31
CA GLN A 351 25.91 2.66 -6.76
C GLN A 351 24.62 3.44 -7.07
N GLN A 352 23.61 2.81 -7.65
CA GLN A 352 22.33 3.49 -7.89
C GLN A 352 21.59 3.79 -6.58
N LEU A 353 21.62 2.89 -5.58
CA LEU A 353 21.09 3.16 -4.24
C LEU A 353 21.80 4.35 -3.58
N CYS A 354 23.13 4.38 -3.63
CA CYS A 354 23.93 5.49 -3.11
C CYS A 354 23.55 6.82 -3.78
N SER A 355 23.43 6.81 -5.11
CA SER A 355 23.05 7.98 -5.89
C SER A 355 21.63 8.47 -5.54
N MET A 356 20.68 7.56 -5.33
CA MET A 356 19.33 7.90 -4.89
C MET A 356 19.33 8.57 -3.50
N PHE A 357 20.08 8.04 -2.54
CA PHE A 357 20.14 8.65 -1.19
C PHE A 357 20.81 10.02 -1.19
N VAL A 358 21.84 10.22 -2.03
CA VAL A 358 22.47 11.54 -2.21
C VAL A 358 21.51 12.50 -2.91
N PHE A 359 20.77 12.04 -3.91
CA PHE A 359 19.73 12.82 -4.56
C PHE A 359 18.63 13.23 -3.56
N ASP A 360 18.11 12.28 -2.74
CA ASP A 360 17.13 12.57 -1.71
C ASP A 360 17.63 13.62 -0.70
N ALA A 361 18.94 13.60 -0.38
CA ALA A 361 19.54 14.61 0.48
C ALA A 361 19.65 15.99 -0.21
N VAL A 362 19.80 16.05 -1.53
CA VAL A 362 19.81 17.30 -2.32
C VAL A 362 18.42 17.91 -2.34
N ILE A 363 17.40 17.13 -2.66
CA ILE A 363 16.01 17.60 -2.79
C ILE A 363 15.24 17.61 -1.46
N TYR A 364 15.85 17.20 -0.35
CA TYR A 364 15.21 17.05 0.96
C TYR A 364 13.95 16.19 0.88
N ASN A 365 14.04 15.00 0.30
CA ASN A 365 12.92 14.07 0.21
C ASN A 365 12.60 13.44 1.57
N GLU A 366 11.40 13.70 2.08
CA GLU A 366 10.96 13.25 3.40
C GLU A 366 10.22 11.91 3.38
N ASP A 367 9.94 11.33 2.18
CA ASP A 367 9.09 10.14 2.04
C ASP A 367 9.74 8.99 1.25
N ARG A 368 11.08 8.88 1.24
CA ARG A 368 11.76 7.73 0.61
C ARG A 368 11.65 6.47 1.46
N HIS A 369 10.44 6.08 1.85
CA HIS A 369 10.22 4.83 2.58
C HIS A 369 10.46 3.60 1.67
N PHE A 370 10.57 2.40 2.26
CA PHE A 370 10.91 1.15 1.55
C PHE A 370 9.86 0.69 0.50
N GLY A 371 8.76 1.38 0.36
CA GLY A 371 7.78 1.20 -0.71
C GLY A 371 8.08 2.03 -1.97
N ASN A 372 8.85 3.14 -1.83
CA ASN A 372 9.09 4.13 -2.87
C ASN A 372 10.41 3.93 -3.63
N PHE A 373 11.04 2.78 -3.49
CA PHE A 373 12.15 2.31 -4.29
C PHE A 373 12.28 0.80 -4.22
N GLY A 374 13.01 0.20 -5.13
CA GLY A 374 13.15 -1.24 -5.20
C GLY A 374 13.87 -1.69 -6.46
N LEU A 375 13.52 -2.86 -6.93
CA LEU A 375 14.25 -3.55 -7.99
C LEU A 375 13.30 -3.94 -9.12
N LEU A 376 13.83 -3.98 -10.33
CA LEU A 376 13.18 -4.57 -11.49
C LEU A 376 13.51 -6.05 -11.55
N ARG A 377 12.50 -6.84 -11.89
CA ARG A 377 12.57 -8.28 -11.98
C ARG A 377 12.05 -8.75 -13.33
N ASP A 378 12.79 -9.61 -13.98
CA ASP A 378 12.35 -10.29 -15.18
C ASP A 378 11.30 -11.34 -14.82
N ASN A 379 10.11 -11.26 -15.40
CA ASN A 379 8.98 -12.13 -15.09
C ASN A 379 9.17 -13.57 -15.63
N HIS A 380 9.95 -13.76 -16.70
CA HIS A 380 10.17 -15.09 -17.30
C HIS A 380 11.17 -15.91 -16.47
N THR A 381 12.24 -15.28 -16.03
CA THR A 381 13.31 -15.96 -15.28
C THR A 381 13.19 -15.85 -13.78
N GLY A 382 12.43 -14.87 -13.29
CA GLY A 382 12.33 -14.53 -11.87
C GLY A 382 13.58 -13.84 -11.29
N LYS A 383 14.55 -13.46 -12.12
CA LYS A 383 15.81 -12.83 -11.70
C LYS A 383 15.63 -11.32 -11.56
N LEU A 384 16.32 -10.75 -10.57
CA LEU A 384 16.49 -9.29 -10.47
C LEU A 384 17.45 -8.83 -11.55
N ILE A 385 17.05 -7.79 -12.30
CA ILE A 385 17.77 -7.34 -13.50
C ILE A 385 18.39 -5.95 -13.34
N ALA A 386 17.77 -5.06 -12.57
CA ALA A 386 18.26 -3.72 -12.32
C ALA A 386 17.60 -3.11 -11.08
N PRO A 387 18.15 -2.05 -10.49
CA PRO A 387 17.38 -1.15 -9.64
C PRO A 387 16.29 -0.44 -10.43
N ALA A 388 15.13 -0.21 -9.79
CA ALA A 388 14.07 0.59 -10.42
C ALA A 388 14.51 2.05 -10.60
N PRO A 389 13.99 2.77 -11.61
CA PRO A 389 14.20 4.21 -11.70
C PRO A 389 13.68 4.91 -10.45
N ILE A 390 14.26 6.05 -10.11
CA ILE A 390 13.81 6.88 -8.96
C ILE A 390 12.43 7.45 -9.30
N PHE A 391 11.48 7.31 -8.39
CA PHE A 391 10.12 7.82 -8.53
C PHE A 391 9.57 8.26 -7.17
N ASP A 392 8.39 8.87 -7.15
CA ASP A 392 7.67 9.33 -5.95
C ASP A 392 8.49 10.33 -5.11
N ASN A 393 8.65 11.53 -5.66
CA ASN A 393 9.38 12.64 -5.04
C ASN A 393 8.45 13.78 -4.60
N GLY A 394 7.15 13.52 -4.47
CA GLY A 394 6.14 14.55 -4.16
C GLY A 394 6.33 15.23 -2.82
N LEU A 395 6.93 14.56 -1.84
CA LEU A 395 7.28 15.13 -0.53
C LEU A 395 8.76 15.56 -0.47
N SER A 396 9.17 16.36 -1.47
CA SER A 396 10.52 16.93 -1.58
C SER A 396 10.45 18.40 -1.93
N LEU A 397 11.61 19.03 -2.10
CA LEU A 397 11.74 20.44 -2.53
C LEU A 397 10.87 21.39 -1.70
N PHE A 398 10.73 21.06 -0.42
CA PHE A 398 9.93 21.86 0.53
C PHE A 398 8.46 22.02 0.11
N ALA A 399 7.83 20.92 -0.37
CA ALA A 399 6.46 20.93 -0.88
C ALA A 399 5.45 21.64 0.04
N HIS A 400 5.62 21.51 1.35
CA HIS A 400 4.73 22.10 2.35
C HIS A 400 5.20 23.46 2.92
N SER A 401 6.22 24.09 2.32
CA SER A 401 6.67 25.42 2.76
C SER A 401 5.63 26.52 2.47
N MET A 402 5.54 27.48 3.37
CA MET A 402 4.72 28.68 3.26
C MET A 402 5.54 29.85 2.71
N PRO A 403 4.92 30.93 2.21
CA PRO A 403 5.64 32.13 1.74
C PRO A 403 6.61 32.73 2.75
N SER A 404 6.32 32.64 4.05
CA SER A 404 7.23 33.08 5.13
C SER A 404 8.53 32.26 5.15
N ASP A 405 8.46 30.98 4.82
CA ASP A 405 9.62 30.06 4.86
C ASP A 405 10.60 30.36 3.71
N TRP A 406 10.09 30.88 2.59
CA TRP A 406 10.94 31.21 1.40
C TRP A 406 11.92 32.33 1.68
N GLN A 407 11.62 33.19 2.66
CA GLN A 407 12.52 34.29 3.10
C GLN A 407 13.72 33.79 3.91
N ASP A 408 13.57 32.64 4.61
CA ASP A 408 14.66 31.97 5.33
C ASP A 408 14.61 30.46 5.09
N MET A 409 14.78 30.07 3.82
CA MET A 409 14.79 28.66 3.39
C MET A 409 15.85 27.81 4.12
N PRO A 410 17.05 28.30 4.48
CA PRO A 410 18.02 27.53 5.26
C PRO A 410 17.47 27.05 6.62
N THR A 411 16.79 27.91 7.36
CA THR A 411 16.19 27.56 8.65
C THR A 411 15.08 26.54 8.45
N TYR A 412 14.21 26.71 7.45
CA TYR A 412 13.19 25.72 7.12
C TYR A 412 13.81 24.39 6.70
N ALA A 413 14.84 24.39 5.84
CA ALA A 413 15.53 23.19 5.38
C ALA A 413 16.18 22.40 6.52
N ALA A 414 16.68 23.08 7.55
CA ALA A 414 17.28 22.45 8.73
C ALA A 414 16.30 21.63 9.56
N THR A 415 14.98 21.87 9.41
CA THR A 415 13.93 21.11 10.09
C THR A 415 13.47 19.86 9.32
N ARG A 416 13.97 19.65 8.09
CA ARG A 416 13.56 18.50 7.26
C ARG A 416 14.32 17.25 7.64
N SER A 417 13.64 16.11 7.58
CA SER A 417 14.21 14.81 7.91
C SER A 417 13.79 13.76 6.87
N ASN A 418 14.62 12.76 6.68
CA ASN A 418 14.24 11.57 5.90
C ASN A 418 13.49 10.56 6.80
N PRO A 419 12.88 9.51 6.24
CA PRO A 419 12.13 8.51 7.01
C PRO A 419 13.02 7.51 7.78
N TYR A 420 14.34 7.65 7.74
CA TYR A 420 15.27 6.78 8.45
C TYR A 420 15.83 7.50 9.66
N GLU A 421 15.96 6.92 10.78
CA GLU A 421 16.47 7.52 12.02
C GLU A 421 17.95 7.99 11.92
N ILE A 422 18.28 8.71 10.83
CA ILE A 422 19.62 9.21 10.51
C ILE A 422 19.49 10.54 9.74
N SER A 423 20.35 11.53 9.98
CA SER A 423 20.31 12.76 9.21
C SER A 423 20.75 12.56 7.76
N TYR A 424 20.27 13.42 6.84
CA TYR A 424 20.73 13.40 5.45
C TYR A 424 22.26 13.44 5.34
N ASP A 425 22.92 14.25 6.16
CA ASP A 425 24.38 14.39 6.15
C ASP A 425 25.08 13.10 6.60
N ALA A 426 24.60 12.47 7.66
CA ALA A 426 25.16 11.22 8.14
C ALA A 426 24.94 10.08 7.13
N LEU A 427 23.78 10.08 6.44
CA LEU A 427 23.52 9.12 5.37
C LEU A 427 24.45 9.37 4.16
N CYS A 428 24.63 10.63 3.75
CA CYS A 428 25.55 10.97 2.67
C CYS A 428 27.00 10.58 3.00
N ARG A 429 27.50 10.82 4.23
CA ARG A 429 28.84 10.33 4.63
C ARG A 429 28.99 8.82 4.50
N LYS A 430 27.92 8.08 4.73
CA LYS A 430 27.91 6.61 4.65
C LYS A 430 27.94 6.08 3.22
N VAL A 431 27.34 6.78 2.25
CA VAL A 431 27.07 6.24 0.91
C VAL A 431 27.74 7.02 -0.22
N MET A 432 28.20 8.25 0.01
CA MET A 432 28.71 9.12 -1.04
C MET A 432 30.16 8.79 -1.39
N GLY A 433 30.39 8.33 -2.61
CA GLY A 433 31.69 8.07 -3.21
C GLY A 433 32.05 9.05 -4.33
N ALA A 434 33.02 8.67 -5.14
CA ALA A 434 33.51 9.49 -6.28
C ALA A 434 32.39 9.71 -7.32
N GLU A 435 31.58 8.70 -7.61
CA GLU A 435 30.51 8.82 -8.61
C GLU A 435 29.43 9.80 -8.14
N GLN A 436 28.98 9.73 -6.90
CA GLN A 436 27.97 10.65 -6.37
C GLN A 436 28.51 12.10 -6.33
N ARG A 437 29.79 12.29 -6.01
CA ARG A 437 30.44 13.62 -6.09
C ARG A 437 30.50 14.15 -7.52
N LYS A 438 30.73 13.28 -8.52
CA LYS A 438 30.69 13.64 -9.93
C LYS A 438 29.29 14.06 -10.37
N GLN A 439 28.25 13.33 -9.91
CA GLN A 439 26.84 13.65 -10.15
C GLN A 439 26.45 14.99 -9.53
N LEU A 440 26.85 15.25 -8.27
CA LEU A 440 26.62 16.53 -7.59
C LEU A 440 27.27 17.73 -8.34
N ARG A 441 28.45 17.56 -8.89
CA ARG A 441 29.12 18.64 -9.66
C ARG A 441 28.33 19.09 -10.88
N ARG A 442 27.45 18.24 -11.43
CA ARG A 442 26.57 18.60 -12.55
C ARG A 442 25.50 19.60 -12.14
N LEU A 443 25.22 19.70 -10.84
CA LEU A 443 24.25 20.66 -10.30
C LEU A 443 24.86 22.04 -10.02
N ILE A 444 26.15 22.25 -10.24
CA ILE A 444 26.76 23.58 -10.08
C ILE A 444 26.17 24.53 -11.12
N GLY A 445 25.50 25.58 -10.67
CA GLY A 445 24.77 26.53 -11.52
C GLY A 445 23.40 26.03 -12.03
N PHE A 446 22.89 24.91 -11.50
CA PHE A 446 21.59 24.38 -11.87
C PHE A 446 20.47 25.41 -11.66
N ARG A 447 19.53 25.47 -12.60
CA ARG A 447 18.27 26.20 -12.52
C ARG A 447 17.15 25.33 -13.06
N PHE A 448 15.97 25.44 -12.48
CA PHE A 448 14.79 24.77 -13.00
C PHE A 448 14.38 25.34 -14.36
N THR A 449 14.01 24.47 -15.27
CA THR A 449 13.24 24.85 -16.45
C THR A 449 11.80 25.06 -16.02
N ARG A 450 11.25 26.24 -16.31
CA ARG A 450 9.86 26.58 -16.01
C ARG A 450 8.94 25.82 -16.98
N HIS A 451 7.86 25.22 -16.43
CA HIS A 451 6.83 24.66 -17.28
C HIS A 451 6.13 25.80 -18.06
N PRO A 452 5.70 25.61 -19.31
CA PRO A 452 5.16 26.68 -20.15
C PRO A 452 3.96 27.42 -19.53
N THR A 453 3.15 26.74 -18.74
CA THR A 453 1.86 27.29 -18.24
C THR A 453 1.63 27.06 -16.74
N ILE A 454 2.31 26.10 -16.10
CA ILE A 454 2.00 25.64 -14.73
C ILE A 454 3.27 25.68 -13.90
N ASN A 455 3.40 26.63 -12.99
CA ASN A 455 4.62 26.76 -12.16
C ASN A 455 4.27 27.10 -10.72
N TRP A 456 5.19 26.79 -9.82
CA TRP A 456 5.24 27.45 -8.53
C TRP A 456 5.47 28.97 -8.70
N PRO A 457 5.13 29.79 -7.70
CA PRO A 457 5.53 31.19 -7.67
C PRO A 457 7.03 31.34 -7.89
N GLU A 458 7.43 32.35 -8.67
CA GLU A 458 8.84 32.56 -9.02
C GLU A 458 9.73 32.79 -7.77
N GLU A 459 9.21 33.49 -6.77
CA GLU A 459 9.88 33.69 -5.49
C GLU A 459 10.25 32.36 -4.81
N ARG A 460 9.30 31.41 -4.80
CA ARG A 460 9.51 30.05 -4.28
C ARG A 460 10.58 29.31 -5.07
N LEU A 461 10.51 29.37 -6.40
CA LEU A 461 11.48 28.69 -7.28
C LEU A 461 12.89 29.22 -7.04
N LEU A 462 13.06 30.53 -6.96
CA LEU A 462 14.35 31.16 -6.69
C LEU A 462 14.90 30.78 -5.30
N ALA A 463 14.06 30.79 -4.28
CA ALA A 463 14.46 30.37 -2.93
C ALA A 463 14.88 28.89 -2.90
N THR A 464 14.14 28.02 -3.59
CA THR A 464 14.46 26.58 -3.71
C THR A 464 15.77 26.38 -4.46
N GLU A 465 15.99 27.05 -5.60
CA GLU A 465 17.23 26.99 -6.37
C GLU A 465 18.46 27.44 -5.55
N GLN A 466 18.31 28.53 -4.79
CA GLN A 466 19.37 28.99 -3.89
C GLN A 466 19.70 27.97 -2.80
N GLN A 467 18.66 27.35 -2.22
CA GLN A 467 18.88 26.33 -1.19
C GLN A 467 19.52 25.07 -1.77
N LEU A 468 19.12 24.64 -2.97
CA LEU A 468 19.78 23.53 -3.68
C LEU A 468 21.26 23.82 -3.93
N ALA A 469 21.60 25.02 -4.39
CA ALA A 469 23.01 25.41 -4.61
C ALA A 469 23.81 25.32 -3.31
N ARG A 470 23.31 25.89 -2.20
CA ARG A 470 23.93 25.78 -0.87
C ARG A 470 24.08 24.32 -0.43
N ARG A 471 23.07 23.50 -0.69
CA ARG A 471 23.07 22.07 -0.33
C ARG A 471 24.14 21.31 -1.10
N VAL A 472 24.25 21.54 -2.40
CA VAL A 472 25.27 20.92 -3.27
C VAL A 472 26.68 21.31 -2.81
N GLU A 473 26.90 22.58 -2.51
CA GLU A 473 28.19 23.06 -1.98
C GLU A 473 28.55 22.37 -0.66
N ALA A 474 27.59 22.32 0.28
CA ALA A 474 27.77 21.65 1.57
C ALA A 474 28.14 20.16 1.40
N LEU A 475 27.41 19.44 0.54
CA LEU A 475 27.68 18.02 0.28
C LEU A 475 29.04 17.80 -0.41
N LEU A 476 29.42 18.64 -1.35
CA LEU A 476 30.74 18.56 -2.00
C LEU A 476 31.90 18.89 -1.05
N GLY A 477 31.67 19.78 -0.07
CA GLY A 477 32.63 20.13 0.98
C GLY A 477 32.80 19.07 2.08
N MET A 478 31.93 18.06 2.15
CA MET A 478 32.08 16.99 3.14
C MET A 478 33.34 16.19 2.87
N THR A 479 34.22 16.12 3.85
CA THR A 479 35.31 15.13 3.86
C THR A 479 34.72 13.77 4.18
N GLY A 480 35.08 12.75 3.42
CA GLY A 480 34.65 11.37 3.58
C GLY A 480 35.20 10.72 4.84
#